data_a8774355de3b17b0a2a5249bdad83bd2
#
_entry.id   a8774355de3b17b0a2a5249bdad83bd2
#
_cell.length_a   1.000
_cell.length_b   1.000
_cell.length_c   1.000
_cell.angle_alpha   90.00
_cell.angle_beta   90.00
_cell.angle_gamma   90.00
#
_symmetry.space_group_name_H-M   'P 1'
#
loop_
_entity.id
_entity.type
_entity.pdbx_description
1 polymer ?
#
loop_
_entity_poly.entity_id
_entity_poly.type
_entity_poly.pdbx_seq_one_letter_code
_entity_poly.pdbx_strand_id
1 'polypeptide(L)'
;LAGVVGFLAALTRVQGMLLIFPAVYYVVAGALQKENRRKIKWTDAAVFLIPMGFAVYLMINYHLHGNAFQFLLYEEGDPWYQTTKWVGTNIAQQYQNAIEFAGLEIIIYWPQMILFFVAAGILLVGIKENIRMEYLLYGAVYLGFTYLSGWMISGGRYMLCCFPLYLILGQISSGKGRWAVLAASGAFFFLYSFLFLAGYA
;
A
#
# COMPACT_ATOMS: atom_id res chain seq x y z
N LEU A 1 -14.44 8.20 16.74
CA LEU A 1 -13.87 8.95 15.61
C LEU A 1 -13.08 8.04 14.67
N ALA A 2 -12.11 7.21 15.17
CA ALA A 2 -11.25 6.37 14.33
C ALA A 2 -12.03 5.42 13.39
N GLY A 3 -13.08 4.75 13.89
CA GLY A 3 -13.93 3.87 13.06
C GLY A 3 -14.62 4.62 11.92
N VAL A 4 -15.09 5.85 12.16
CA VAL A 4 -15.73 6.68 11.12
C VAL A 4 -14.70 7.09 10.06
N VAL A 5 -13.51 7.49 10.47
CA VAL A 5 -12.42 7.80 9.53
C VAL A 5 -12.04 6.57 8.71
N GLY A 6 -11.94 5.40 9.35
CA GLY A 6 -11.67 4.14 8.67
C GLY A 6 -12.78 3.74 7.68
N PHE A 7 -14.06 3.96 8.03
CA PHE A 7 -15.19 3.80 7.13
C PHE A 7 -15.04 4.67 5.87
N LEU A 8 -14.78 5.96 6.05
CA LEU A 8 -14.59 6.89 4.94
C LEU A 8 -13.39 6.51 4.07
N ALA A 9 -12.27 6.10 4.68
CA ALA A 9 -11.10 5.63 3.95
C ALA A 9 -11.41 4.40 3.10
N ALA A 10 -12.15 3.42 3.64
CA ALA A 10 -12.54 2.22 2.92
C ALA A 10 -13.60 2.48 1.84
N LEU A 11 -14.44 3.50 2.03
CA LEU A 11 -15.43 3.95 1.04
C LEU A 11 -14.75 4.63 -0.17
N THR A 12 -13.65 5.35 0.07
CA THR A 12 -12.95 6.10 -0.99
C THR A 12 -11.97 5.25 -1.79
N ARG A 13 -11.34 4.25 -1.16
CA ARG A 13 -10.35 3.37 -1.81
C ARG A 13 -10.37 1.99 -1.18
N VAL A 14 -10.27 0.96 -2.02
CA VAL A 14 -10.18 -0.45 -1.57
C VAL A 14 -9.06 -0.66 -0.55
N GLN A 15 -7.90 0.00 -0.72
CA GLN A 15 -6.78 -0.05 0.21
C GLN A 15 -7.13 0.49 1.61
N GLY A 16 -8.14 1.35 1.74
CA GLY A 16 -8.63 1.82 3.03
C GLY A 16 -9.18 0.68 3.91
N MET A 17 -9.66 -0.42 3.31
CA MET A 17 -10.09 -1.61 4.03
C MET A 17 -8.94 -2.28 4.80
N LEU A 18 -7.71 -2.12 4.35
CA LEU A 18 -6.53 -2.70 5.00
C LEU A 18 -6.28 -2.14 6.40
N LEU A 19 -6.87 -1.00 6.74
CA LEU A 19 -6.84 -0.43 8.10
C LEU A 19 -7.49 -1.35 9.15
N ILE A 20 -8.29 -2.33 8.74
CA ILE A 20 -8.87 -3.31 9.65
C ILE A 20 -7.79 -4.13 10.37
N PHE A 21 -6.70 -4.50 9.67
CA PHE A 21 -5.64 -5.34 10.24
C PHE A 21 -4.94 -4.69 11.45
N PRO A 22 -4.39 -3.46 11.35
CA PRO A 22 -3.81 -2.80 12.51
C PRO A 22 -4.85 -2.47 13.60
N ALA A 23 -6.09 -2.17 13.22
CA ALA A 23 -7.15 -1.87 14.18
C ALA A 23 -7.53 -3.11 15.01
N VAL A 24 -7.72 -4.27 14.37
CA VAL A 24 -7.96 -5.55 15.05
C VAL A 24 -6.76 -5.94 15.91
N TYR A 25 -5.55 -5.83 15.35
CA TYR A 25 -4.33 -6.12 16.11
C TYR A 25 -4.25 -5.28 17.40
N TYR A 26 -4.51 -3.97 17.32
CA TYR A 26 -4.50 -3.09 18.48
C TYR A 26 -5.48 -3.54 19.58
N VAL A 27 -6.69 -3.93 19.19
CA VAL A 27 -7.72 -4.40 20.14
C VAL A 27 -7.30 -5.74 20.75
N VAL A 28 -6.88 -6.70 19.93
CA VAL A 28 -6.53 -8.06 20.37
C VAL A 28 -5.26 -8.05 21.21
N ALA A 29 -4.19 -7.38 20.74
CA ALA A 29 -2.93 -7.30 21.45
C ALA A 29 -3.12 -6.63 22.83
N GLY A 30 -3.91 -5.54 22.89
CA GLY A 30 -4.23 -4.88 24.15
C GLY A 30 -5.03 -5.77 25.12
N ALA A 31 -5.90 -6.65 24.58
CA ALA A 31 -6.68 -7.58 25.41
C ALA A 31 -5.84 -8.78 25.92
N LEU A 32 -4.80 -9.18 25.17
CA LEU A 32 -3.94 -10.33 25.51
C LEU A 32 -2.74 -9.95 26.40
N GLN A 33 -2.45 -8.67 26.57
CA GLN A 33 -1.30 -8.19 27.33
C GLN A 33 -1.43 -8.56 28.82
N LYS A 34 -0.50 -9.39 29.35
CA LYS A 34 -0.60 -9.96 30.70
C LYS A 34 -0.52 -8.92 31.82
N GLU A 35 0.36 -7.94 31.68
CA GLU A 35 0.65 -6.95 32.73
C GLU A 35 -0.34 -5.77 32.75
N ASN A 36 -0.88 -5.40 31.60
CA ASN A 36 -1.75 -4.22 31.46
C ASN A 36 -2.95 -4.54 30.57
N ARG A 37 -3.70 -5.59 30.95
CA ARG A 37 -4.81 -6.13 30.17
C ARG A 37 -5.89 -5.10 29.94
N ARG A 38 -6.00 -4.59 28.69
CA ARG A 38 -7.05 -3.70 28.29
C ARG A 38 -8.39 -4.46 28.24
N LYS A 39 -9.41 -3.97 28.95
CA LYS A 39 -10.75 -4.51 28.79
C LYS A 39 -11.31 -4.09 27.43
N ILE A 40 -11.85 -5.08 26.69
CA ILE A 40 -12.59 -4.81 25.45
C ILE A 40 -13.82 -3.98 25.78
N LYS A 41 -13.99 -2.88 25.07
CA LYS A 41 -15.10 -1.94 25.25
C LYS A 41 -16.02 -2.01 24.04
N TRP A 42 -17.27 -1.62 24.21
CA TRP A 42 -18.22 -1.48 23.10
C TRP A 42 -17.70 -0.55 21.99
N THR A 43 -16.89 0.44 22.36
CA THR A 43 -16.24 1.35 21.39
C THR A 43 -15.25 0.64 20.47
N ASP A 44 -14.75 -0.53 20.83
CA ASP A 44 -13.84 -1.31 20.01
C ASP A 44 -14.58 -1.97 18.83
N ALA A 45 -15.90 -2.16 18.95
CA ALA A 45 -16.75 -2.58 17.83
C ALA A 45 -16.73 -1.58 16.66
N ALA A 46 -16.28 -0.34 16.88
CA ALA A 46 -16.08 0.65 15.81
C ALA A 46 -15.06 0.21 14.72
N VAL A 47 -14.24 -0.82 14.99
CA VAL A 47 -13.37 -1.45 13.97
C VAL A 47 -14.21 -2.04 12.83
N PHE A 48 -15.41 -2.55 13.10
CA PHE A 48 -16.29 -3.09 12.07
C PHE A 48 -16.89 -2.03 11.13
N LEU A 49 -16.79 -0.75 11.47
CA LEU A 49 -17.15 0.32 10.54
C LEU A 49 -16.24 0.36 9.31
N ILE A 50 -14.98 -0.10 9.43
CA ILE A 50 -14.02 -0.11 8.31
C ILE A 50 -14.55 -0.96 7.13
N PRO A 51 -14.83 -2.26 7.30
CA PRO A 51 -15.39 -3.07 6.21
C PRO A 51 -16.80 -2.61 5.77
N MET A 52 -17.57 -1.97 6.64
CA MET A 52 -18.86 -1.39 6.24
C MET A 52 -18.68 -0.28 5.19
N GLY A 53 -17.62 0.53 5.25
CA GLY A 53 -17.32 1.51 4.20
C GLY A 53 -17.14 0.86 2.84
N PHE A 54 -16.41 -0.25 2.78
CA PHE A 54 -16.26 -1.02 1.54
C PHE A 54 -17.57 -1.70 1.11
N ALA A 55 -18.37 -2.21 2.05
CA ALA A 55 -19.67 -2.77 1.73
C ALA A 55 -20.61 -1.73 1.09
N VAL A 56 -20.61 -0.49 1.58
CA VAL A 56 -21.37 0.62 0.96
C VAL A 56 -20.85 0.89 -0.47
N TYR A 57 -19.54 0.87 -0.69
CA TYR A 57 -18.96 1.00 -2.03
C TYR A 57 -19.46 -0.12 -2.97
N LEU A 58 -19.48 -1.38 -2.51
CA LEU A 58 -20.02 -2.51 -3.28
C LEU A 58 -21.51 -2.36 -3.57
N MET A 59 -22.31 -1.87 -2.60
CA MET A 59 -23.74 -1.60 -2.80
C MET A 59 -23.96 -0.51 -3.87
N ILE A 60 -23.16 0.56 -3.87
CA ILE A 60 -23.22 1.60 -4.90
C ILE A 60 -22.93 1.00 -6.28
N ASN A 61 -21.87 0.18 -6.41
CA ASN A 61 -21.55 -0.49 -7.68
C ASN A 61 -22.70 -1.39 -8.12
N TYR A 62 -23.25 -2.19 -7.20
CA TYR A 62 -24.37 -3.06 -7.52
C TYR A 62 -25.61 -2.28 -8.00
N HIS A 63 -25.91 -1.17 -7.34
CA HIS A 63 -27.07 -0.35 -7.70
C HIS A 63 -26.91 0.32 -9.07
N LEU A 64 -25.69 0.76 -9.42
CA LEU A 64 -25.42 1.47 -10.67
C LEU A 64 -25.22 0.53 -11.87
N HIS A 65 -24.63 -0.64 -11.64
CA HIS A 65 -24.15 -1.52 -12.72
C HIS A 65 -24.71 -2.94 -12.66
N GLY A 66 -25.54 -3.26 -11.65
CA GLY A 66 -26.06 -4.62 -11.44
C GLY A 66 -25.00 -5.63 -10.95
N ASN A 67 -23.76 -5.21 -10.74
CA ASN A 67 -22.66 -6.04 -10.27
C ASN A 67 -21.83 -5.30 -9.21
N ALA A 68 -21.76 -5.86 -8.00
CA ALA A 68 -21.00 -5.26 -6.89
C ALA A 68 -19.49 -5.14 -7.18
N PHE A 69 -18.95 -6.05 -8.00
CA PHE A 69 -17.53 -6.12 -8.37
C PHE A 69 -17.24 -5.57 -9.77
N GLN A 70 -18.11 -4.73 -10.29
CA GLN A 70 -17.95 -4.16 -11.63
C GLN A 70 -16.61 -3.45 -11.84
N PHE A 71 -16.07 -2.81 -10.80
CA PHE A 71 -14.78 -2.14 -10.85
C PHE A 71 -13.61 -3.09 -11.19
N LEU A 72 -13.67 -4.37 -10.76
CA LEU A 72 -12.64 -5.36 -11.13
C LEU A 72 -12.72 -5.69 -12.63
N LEU A 73 -13.93 -5.80 -13.18
CA LEU A 73 -14.10 -6.05 -14.61
C LEU A 73 -13.57 -4.90 -15.46
N TYR A 74 -13.69 -3.66 -14.98
CA TYR A 74 -13.08 -2.50 -15.66
C TYR A 74 -11.56 -2.52 -15.57
N GLU A 75 -10.99 -2.98 -14.46
CA GLU A 75 -9.54 -3.12 -14.31
C GLU A 75 -8.97 -4.27 -15.16
N GLU A 76 -9.75 -5.36 -15.37
CA GLU A 76 -9.36 -6.48 -16.22
C GLU A 76 -9.47 -6.18 -17.71
N GLY A 77 -10.30 -5.21 -18.10
CA GLY A 77 -10.53 -4.80 -19.48
C GLY A 77 -9.47 -3.87 -20.06
N ASP A 78 -9.59 -3.62 -21.37
CA ASP A 78 -8.77 -2.62 -22.08
C ASP A 78 -9.02 -1.20 -21.51
N PRO A 79 -8.00 -0.37 -21.29
CA PRO A 79 -6.56 -0.58 -21.54
C PRO A 79 -5.75 -1.12 -20.36
N TRP A 80 -6.39 -1.44 -19.24
CA TRP A 80 -5.68 -1.69 -17.99
C TRP A 80 -5.13 -3.12 -17.86
N TYR A 81 -5.87 -4.13 -18.34
CA TYR A 81 -5.51 -5.56 -18.28
C TYR A 81 -4.97 -6.00 -16.91
N GLN A 82 -5.48 -5.38 -15.83
CA GLN A 82 -5.06 -5.69 -14.46
C GLN A 82 -5.68 -7.00 -14.00
N THR A 83 -4.84 -7.94 -13.62
CA THR A 83 -5.25 -9.21 -13.03
C THR A 83 -4.67 -9.36 -11.64
N THR A 84 -5.37 -10.07 -10.76
CA THR A 84 -4.83 -10.40 -9.44
C THR A 84 -4.04 -11.69 -9.52
N LYS A 85 -2.75 -11.65 -9.17
CA LYS A 85 -1.84 -12.79 -9.15
C LYS A 85 -1.04 -12.81 -7.86
N TRP A 86 -0.42 -13.92 -7.55
CA TRP A 86 0.50 -14.03 -6.43
C TRP A 86 1.68 -13.04 -6.57
N VAL A 87 2.07 -12.42 -5.45
CA VAL A 87 3.14 -11.39 -5.42
C VAL A 87 4.42 -11.87 -6.10
N GLY A 88 4.87 -13.10 -5.81
CA GLY A 88 6.07 -13.67 -6.43
C GLY A 88 5.95 -13.82 -7.95
N THR A 89 4.78 -14.22 -8.44
CA THR A 89 4.50 -14.33 -9.89
C THR A 89 4.54 -12.95 -10.55
N ASN A 90 3.97 -11.92 -9.90
CA ASN A 90 4.00 -10.55 -10.42
C ASN A 90 5.41 -9.99 -10.46
N ILE A 91 6.21 -10.20 -9.43
CA ILE A 91 7.62 -9.76 -9.40
C ILE A 91 8.42 -10.48 -10.50
N ALA A 92 8.22 -11.79 -10.67
CA ALA A 92 8.87 -12.54 -11.75
C ALA A 92 8.46 -12.03 -13.12
N GLN A 93 7.17 -11.72 -13.33
CA GLN A 93 6.69 -11.13 -14.58
C GLN A 93 7.30 -9.75 -14.84
N GLN A 94 7.41 -8.91 -13.81
CA GLN A 94 8.08 -7.59 -13.92
C GLN A 94 9.55 -7.75 -14.31
N TYR A 95 10.23 -8.75 -13.74
CA TYR A 95 11.61 -9.05 -14.09
C TYR A 95 11.74 -9.48 -15.56
N GLN A 96 10.85 -10.35 -16.05
CA GLN A 96 10.83 -10.74 -17.46
C GLN A 96 10.57 -9.54 -18.37
N ASN A 97 9.56 -8.73 -18.05
CA ASN A 97 9.28 -7.52 -18.81
C ASN A 97 10.49 -6.57 -18.85
N ALA A 98 11.20 -6.41 -17.70
CA ALA A 98 12.38 -5.57 -17.61
C ALA A 98 13.58 -6.06 -18.42
N ILE A 99 13.63 -7.36 -18.78
CA ILE A 99 14.68 -7.94 -19.63
C ILE A 99 14.26 -7.90 -21.09
N GLU A 100 13.00 -8.18 -21.40
CA GLU A 100 12.50 -8.29 -22.76
C GLU A 100 12.35 -6.95 -23.46
N PHE A 101 11.98 -5.90 -22.70
CA PHE A 101 11.83 -4.55 -23.23
C PHE A 101 13.18 -3.81 -23.20
N ALA A 102 13.75 -3.55 -24.39
CA ALA A 102 15.06 -2.90 -24.56
C ALA A 102 14.99 -1.36 -24.61
N GLY A 103 13.82 -0.75 -24.41
CA GLY A 103 13.60 0.69 -24.54
C GLY A 103 13.56 1.43 -23.20
N LEU A 104 12.92 2.59 -23.20
CA LEU A 104 12.73 3.41 -21.99
C LEU A 104 11.80 2.74 -20.96
N GLU A 105 11.05 1.71 -21.36
CA GLU A 105 10.22 0.87 -20.50
C GLU A 105 11.02 0.23 -19.36
N ILE A 106 12.32 0.03 -19.54
CA ILE A 106 13.23 -0.42 -18.47
C ILE A 106 13.15 0.50 -17.24
N ILE A 107 13.02 1.81 -17.46
CA ILE A 107 12.91 2.81 -16.39
C ILE A 107 11.59 2.65 -15.60
N ILE A 108 10.58 2.03 -16.18
CA ILE A 108 9.30 1.75 -15.52
C ILE A 108 9.40 0.44 -14.73
N TYR A 109 9.82 -0.65 -15.35
CA TYR A 109 9.76 -1.98 -14.74
C TYR A 109 10.76 -2.20 -13.60
N TRP A 110 12.03 -1.81 -13.79
CA TRP A 110 13.06 -1.96 -12.76
C TRP A 110 12.75 -1.23 -11.46
N PRO A 111 12.38 0.05 -11.47
CA PRO A 111 12.05 0.77 -10.23
C PRO A 111 10.87 0.16 -9.47
N GLN A 112 9.85 -0.34 -10.17
CA GLN A 112 8.68 -0.96 -9.52
C GLN A 112 9.09 -2.24 -8.77
N MET A 113 9.94 -3.07 -9.37
CA MET A 113 10.46 -4.27 -8.73
C MET A 113 11.39 -3.93 -7.56
N ILE A 114 12.33 -3.00 -7.76
CA ILE A 114 13.26 -2.55 -6.71
C ILE A 114 12.51 -1.95 -5.53
N LEU A 115 11.46 -1.16 -5.80
CA LEU A 115 10.63 -0.52 -4.76
C LEU A 115 10.01 -1.54 -3.81
N PHE A 116 9.59 -2.71 -4.30
CA PHE A 116 9.09 -3.78 -3.44
C PHE A 116 10.13 -4.20 -2.40
N PHE A 117 11.35 -4.50 -2.83
CA PHE A 117 12.42 -4.95 -1.93
C PHE A 117 12.89 -3.84 -1.00
N VAL A 118 12.96 -2.60 -1.49
CA VAL A 118 13.30 -1.43 -0.68
C VAL A 118 12.22 -1.21 0.40
N ALA A 119 10.95 -1.25 0.04
CA ALA A 119 9.86 -1.08 1.00
C ALA A 119 9.85 -2.22 2.04
N ALA A 120 10.05 -3.47 1.61
CA ALA A 120 10.19 -4.61 2.52
C ALA A 120 11.39 -4.43 3.47
N GLY A 121 12.54 -4.00 2.94
CA GLY A 121 13.74 -3.70 3.73
C GLY A 121 13.50 -2.60 4.77
N ILE A 122 12.82 -1.51 4.40
CA ILE A 122 12.45 -0.42 5.33
C ILE A 122 11.56 -0.96 6.45
N LEU A 123 10.56 -1.80 6.15
CA LEU A 123 9.69 -2.41 7.16
C LEU A 123 10.48 -3.32 8.12
N LEU A 124 11.44 -4.09 7.61
CA LEU A 124 12.34 -4.92 8.45
C LEU A 124 13.22 -4.06 9.36
N VAL A 125 13.72 -2.93 8.87
CA VAL A 125 14.44 -1.95 9.70
C VAL A 125 13.51 -1.39 10.78
N GLY A 126 12.26 -1.09 10.44
CA GLY A 126 11.25 -0.62 11.39
C GLY A 126 11.04 -1.57 12.59
N ILE A 127 11.20 -2.89 12.39
CA ILE A 127 11.16 -3.88 13.49
C ILE A 127 12.33 -3.64 14.44
N LYS A 128 13.54 -3.42 13.93
CA LYS A 128 14.74 -3.15 14.74
C LYS A 128 14.65 -1.83 15.50
N GLU A 129 14.04 -0.84 14.90
CA GLU A 129 13.84 0.50 15.49
C GLU A 129 12.63 0.57 16.44
N ASN A 130 12.03 -0.59 16.79
CA ASN A 130 10.88 -0.68 17.69
C ASN A 130 9.68 0.19 17.27
N ILE A 131 9.46 0.33 15.96
CA ILE A 131 8.25 0.96 15.45
C ILE A 131 7.04 0.14 15.89
N ARG A 132 5.95 0.83 16.25
CA ARG A 132 4.73 0.17 16.71
C ARG A 132 4.25 -0.86 15.70
N MET A 133 3.93 -2.05 16.19
CA MET A 133 3.54 -3.20 15.36
C MET A 133 2.33 -2.93 14.48
N GLU A 134 1.41 -2.06 14.93
CA GLU A 134 0.24 -1.66 14.12
C GLU A 134 0.65 -0.99 12.81
N TYR A 135 1.69 -0.17 12.83
CA TYR A 135 2.20 0.50 11.62
C TYR A 135 2.95 -0.48 10.73
N LEU A 136 3.75 -1.36 11.31
CA LEU A 136 4.47 -2.40 10.56
C LEU A 136 3.49 -3.37 9.89
N LEU A 137 2.46 -3.81 10.63
CA LEU A 137 1.42 -4.67 10.09
C LEU A 137 0.66 -4.00 8.94
N TYR A 138 0.27 -2.73 9.10
CA TYR A 138 -0.36 -1.98 8.01
C TYR A 138 0.56 -1.89 6.80
N GLY A 139 1.84 -1.53 7.00
CA GLY A 139 2.81 -1.42 5.92
C GLY A 139 3.03 -2.74 5.17
N ALA A 140 3.14 -3.85 5.91
CA ALA A 140 3.32 -5.19 5.33
C ALA A 140 2.10 -5.65 4.51
N VAL A 141 0.89 -5.48 5.07
CA VAL A 141 -0.35 -5.84 4.37
C VAL A 141 -0.56 -4.93 3.17
N TYR A 142 -0.28 -3.64 3.30
CA TYR A 142 -0.41 -2.67 2.21
C TYR A 142 0.58 -2.98 1.06
N LEU A 143 1.83 -3.28 1.40
CA LEU A 143 2.84 -3.70 0.42
C LEU A 143 2.39 -4.98 -0.31
N GLY A 144 2.00 -6.01 0.43
CA GLY A 144 1.51 -7.26 -0.15
C GLY A 144 0.30 -7.03 -1.07
N PHE A 145 -0.70 -6.28 -0.60
CA PHE A 145 -1.90 -5.99 -1.39
C PHE A 145 -1.59 -5.22 -2.67
N THR A 146 -0.72 -4.20 -2.60
CA THR A 146 -0.33 -3.42 -3.78
C THR A 146 0.32 -4.30 -4.84
N TYR A 147 1.15 -5.26 -4.41
CA TYR A 147 1.87 -6.15 -5.32
C TYR A 147 1.12 -7.44 -5.71
N LEU A 148 -0.15 -7.58 -5.33
CA LEU A 148 -1.07 -8.58 -5.89
C LEU A 148 -1.61 -8.19 -7.28
N SER A 149 -1.55 -6.90 -7.65
CA SER A 149 -1.96 -6.43 -8.97
C SER A 149 -0.98 -6.88 -10.04
N GLY A 150 -1.48 -7.48 -11.12
CA GLY A 150 -0.67 -7.99 -12.22
C GLY A 150 -0.03 -6.91 -13.09
N TRP A 151 -0.60 -5.70 -13.08
CA TRP A 151 -0.05 -4.56 -13.82
C TRP A 151 0.54 -3.53 -12.86
N MET A 152 1.86 -3.59 -12.72
CA MET A 152 2.57 -2.86 -11.67
C MET A 152 3.14 -1.50 -12.11
N ILE A 153 2.75 -0.98 -13.26
CA ILE A 153 3.26 0.29 -13.81
C ILE A 153 3.05 1.47 -12.83
N SER A 154 2.00 1.40 -12.00
CA SER A 154 1.69 2.43 -11.01
C SER A 154 2.04 2.08 -9.56
N GLY A 155 2.84 1.05 -9.32
CA GLY A 155 3.18 0.60 -7.96
C GLY A 155 3.77 1.70 -7.08
N GLY A 156 4.66 2.53 -7.62
CA GLY A 156 5.22 3.69 -6.93
C GLY A 156 4.16 4.67 -6.45
N ARG A 157 3.19 5.01 -7.29
CA ARG A 157 2.07 5.89 -6.95
C ARG A 157 1.20 5.32 -5.82
N TYR A 158 0.96 4.01 -5.83
CA TYR A 158 0.21 3.37 -4.74
C TYR A 158 1.01 3.37 -3.45
N MET A 159 2.32 3.10 -3.51
CA MET A 159 3.19 3.09 -2.33
C MET A 159 3.34 4.45 -1.65
N LEU A 160 3.04 5.57 -2.32
CA LEU A 160 2.97 6.90 -1.68
C LEU A 160 1.96 6.95 -0.51
N CYS A 161 0.91 6.13 -0.54
CA CYS A 161 -0.06 6.06 0.54
C CYS A 161 0.38 5.16 1.70
N CYS A 162 1.50 4.44 1.57
CA CYS A 162 2.06 3.58 2.61
C CYS A 162 2.84 4.41 3.66
N PHE A 163 2.11 5.18 4.47
CA PHE A 163 2.69 6.13 5.44
C PHE A 163 3.71 5.52 6.41
N PRO A 164 3.64 4.22 6.82
CA PRO A 164 4.64 3.66 7.72
C PRO A 164 6.07 3.73 7.18
N LEU A 165 6.26 3.64 5.86
CA LEU A 165 7.58 3.77 5.26
C LEU A 165 8.21 5.13 5.57
N TYR A 166 7.42 6.20 5.49
CA TYR A 166 7.89 7.56 5.79
C TYR A 166 8.17 7.78 7.27
N LEU A 167 7.38 7.16 8.16
CA LEU A 167 7.63 7.20 9.60
C LEU A 167 8.97 6.53 9.94
N ILE A 168 9.22 5.34 9.38
CA ILE A 168 10.46 4.60 9.59
C ILE A 168 11.65 5.40 9.02
N LEU A 169 11.55 5.86 7.78
CA LEU A 169 12.60 6.68 7.16
C LEU A 169 12.88 7.95 7.97
N GLY A 170 11.85 8.61 8.49
CA GLY A 170 11.99 9.79 9.34
C GLY A 170 12.70 9.49 10.67
N GLN A 171 12.51 8.31 11.24
CA GLN A 171 13.13 7.91 12.49
C GLN A 171 14.59 7.49 12.33
N ILE A 172 14.93 6.75 11.26
CA ILE A 172 16.29 6.28 11.00
C ILE A 172 17.20 7.33 10.36
N SER A 173 16.60 8.34 9.70
CA SER A 173 17.39 9.39 9.05
C SER A 173 17.81 10.46 10.05
N SER A 174 19.06 10.40 10.52
CA SER A 174 19.68 11.41 11.35
C SER A 174 20.78 12.16 10.57
N GLY A 175 20.91 13.46 10.81
CA GLY A 175 22.00 14.27 10.29
C GLY A 175 22.21 14.14 8.76
N LYS A 176 23.39 13.67 8.35
CA LYS A 176 23.77 13.52 6.93
C LYS A 176 22.86 12.54 6.16
N GLY A 177 22.36 11.48 6.83
CA GLY A 177 21.46 10.50 6.21
C GLY A 177 20.15 11.13 5.74
N ARG A 178 19.60 12.08 6.51
CA ARG A 178 18.38 12.82 6.13
C ARG A 178 18.57 13.57 4.81
N TRP A 179 19.67 14.28 4.70
CA TRP A 179 19.97 15.03 3.48
C TRP A 179 20.19 14.11 2.28
N ALA A 180 20.83 12.95 2.48
CA ALA A 180 20.99 11.96 1.42
C ALA A 180 19.63 11.42 0.93
N VAL A 181 18.70 11.07 1.85
CA VAL A 181 17.34 10.61 1.49
C VAL A 181 16.58 11.71 0.76
N LEU A 182 16.62 12.95 1.25
CA LEU A 182 15.94 14.08 0.60
C LEU A 182 16.51 14.37 -0.78
N ALA A 183 17.84 14.37 -0.93
CA ALA A 183 18.50 14.60 -2.20
C ALA A 183 18.17 13.50 -3.23
N ALA A 184 18.22 12.22 -2.82
CA ALA A 184 17.83 11.10 -3.67
C ALA A 184 16.35 11.19 -4.08
N SER A 185 15.45 11.46 -3.13
CA SER A 185 14.02 11.62 -3.41
C SER A 185 13.76 12.79 -4.37
N GLY A 186 14.44 13.91 -4.18
CA GLY A 186 14.35 15.07 -5.07
C GLY A 186 14.87 14.75 -6.48
N ALA A 187 15.99 14.06 -6.59
CA ALA A 187 16.56 13.66 -7.89
C ALA A 187 15.59 12.74 -8.65
N PHE A 188 15.01 11.74 -7.98
CA PHE A 188 14.00 10.87 -8.59
C PHE A 188 12.73 11.64 -8.97
N PHE A 189 12.27 12.56 -8.13
CA PHE A 189 11.11 13.39 -8.43
C PHE A 189 11.33 14.20 -9.72
N PHE A 190 12.47 14.89 -9.86
CA PHE A 190 12.78 15.66 -11.05
C PHE A 190 12.96 14.77 -12.29
N LEU A 191 13.64 13.62 -12.15
CA LEU A 191 13.82 12.68 -13.25
C LEU A 191 12.46 12.18 -13.78
N TYR A 192 11.58 11.67 -12.89
CA TYR A 192 10.29 11.17 -13.32
C TYR A 192 9.34 12.27 -13.81
N SER A 193 9.41 13.47 -13.24
CA SER A 193 8.67 14.61 -13.76
C SER A 193 9.11 14.99 -15.17
N PHE A 194 10.41 14.96 -15.44
CA PHE A 194 10.93 15.19 -16.77
C PHE A 194 10.48 14.10 -17.77
N LEU A 195 10.60 12.83 -17.39
CA LEU A 195 10.17 11.71 -18.23
C LEU A 195 8.68 11.79 -18.55
N PHE A 196 7.85 12.14 -17.57
CA PHE A 196 6.42 12.34 -17.75
C PHE A 196 6.12 13.48 -18.75
N LEU A 197 6.77 14.64 -18.58
CA LEU A 197 6.59 15.77 -19.49
C LEU A 197 7.10 15.48 -20.90
N ALA A 198 8.11 14.62 -21.04
CA ALA A 198 8.65 14.17 -22.32
C ALA A 198 7.82 13.04 -22.97
N GLY A 199 6.75 12.55 -22.31
CA GLY A 199 5.85 11.51 -22.83
C GLY A 199 6.42 10.08 -22.72
N TYR A 200 7.37 9.85 -21.81
CA TYR A 200 8.00 8.53 -21.59
C TYR A 200 7.47 7.79 -20.34
N ALA A 201 6.58 8.38 -19.56
CA ALA A 201 6.02 7.80 -18.33
C ALA A 201 4.53 8.08 -18.17
#